data_f6f6f8143b06376f5fee53779a43837a
#
_entry.id   f6f6f8143b06376f5fee53779a43837a
#
_cell.length_a   1.000
_cell.length_b   1.000
_cell.length_c   1.000
_cell.angle_alpha   90.00
_cell.angle_beta   90.00
_cell.angle_gamma   90.00
#
_symmetry.space_group_name_H-M   'P 1'
#
loop_
_entity.id
_entity.type
_entity.pdbx_description
1 polymer ?
#
loop_
_entity_poly.entity_id
_entity_poly.type
_entity_poly.pdbx_seq_one_letter_code
_entity_poly.pdbx_strand_id
1 'polypeptide(L)'
;MIRLSEAHAKMRLSLTVDETDVQEAVRLIKSAIKASATDARTGLIDMGLLSEGGGASERRRKEELKRSILMGLDGNEDVRNGGMVRYAELYRAVAEGATAEVEGVEFQEAVRGLEAEGRITVTGEGARRVVRRVAAGGL
;
A
#
# COMPACT_ATOMS: atom_id res chain seq x y z
N MET A 1 -17.35 2.01 18.78
CA MET A 1 -18.76 1.90 18.30
C MET A 1 -19.77 1.90 19.42
N ILE A 2 -19.64 1.09 20.46
CA ILE A 2 -20.61 0.96 21.58
C ILE A 2 -21.03 2.33 22.15
N ARG A 3 -20.10 3.19 22.54
CA ARG A 3 -20.40 4.51 23.10
C ARG A 3 -21.18 5.44 22.18
N LEU A 4 -20.96 5.35 20.87
CA LEU A 4 -21.71 6.16 19.88
C LEU A 4 -23.15 5.64 19.72
N SER A 5 -23.35 4.34 19.72
CA SER A 5 -24.68 3.72 19.66
C SER A 5 -25.48 4.04 20.93
N GLU A 6 -24.85 3.98 22.10
CA GLU A 6 -25.47 4.38 23.38
C GLU A 6 -25.84 5.87 23.39
N ALA A 7 -24.96 6.74 22.85
CA ALA A 7 -25.25 8.17 22.77
C ALA A 7 -26.44 8.44 21.84
N HIS A 8 -26.53 7.74 20.69
CA HIS A 8 -27.65 7.86 19.77
C HIS A 8 -28.96 7.38 20.38
N ALA A 9 -28.95 6.24 21.10
CA ALA A 9 -30.11 5.75 21.83
C ALA A 9 -30.60 6.77 22.87
N LYS A 10 -29.67 7.41 23.62
CA LYS A 10 -30.00 8.48 24.58
C LYS A 10 -30.59 9.70 23.89
N MET A 11 -30.13 10.10 22.73
CA MET A 11 -30.71 11.21 21.95
C MET A 11 -32.14 10.90 21.51
N ARG A 12 -32.46 9.62 21.25
CA ARG A 12 -33.85 9.17 20.98
C ARG A 12 -34.68 8.97 22.24
N LEU A 13 -34.14 9.24 23.41
CA LEU A 13 -34.77 8.96 24.72
C LEU A 13 -35.09 7.47 24.91
N SER A 14 -34.35 6.59 24.28
CA SER A 14 -34.48 5.13 24.43
C SER A 14 -33.59 4.63 25.57
N LEU A 15 -34.10 3.70 26.36
CA LEU A 15 -33.36 3.01 27.41
C LEU A 15 -32.51 1.84 26.90
N THR A 16 -32.78 1.41 25.66
CA THR A 16 -32.10 0.29 25.00
C THR A 16 -31.48 0.74 23.69
N VAL A 17 -30.36 0.12 23.31
CA VAL A 17 -29.70 0.33 22.02
C VAL A 17 -30.31 -0.61 21.02
N ASP A 18 -30.79 -0.07 19.91
CA ASP A 18 -31.38 -0.82 18.80
C ASP A 18 -30.40 -0.89 17.61
N GLU A 19 -30.74 -1.71 16.62
CA GLU A 19 -29.98 -1.83 15.38
C GLU A 19 -29.80 -0.50 14.65
N THR A 20 -30.79 0.36 14.68
CA THR A 20 -30.74 1.71 14.09
C THR A 20 -29.67 2.58 14.71
N ASP A 21 -29.43 2.46 16.03
CA ASP A 21 -28.39 3.21 16.74
C ASP A 21 -26.99 2.75 16.33
N VAL A 22 -26.83 1.46 16.10
CA VAL A 22 -25.57 0.87 15.60
C VAL A 22 -25.31 1.31 14.17
N GLN A 23 -26.30 1.26 13.29
CA GLN A 23 -26.20 1.68 11.91
C GLN A 23 -25.80 3.16 11.81
N GLU A 24 -26.39 4.02 12.61
CA GLU A 24 -26.07 5.43 12.64
C GLU A 24 -24.65 5.69 13.18
N ALA A 25 -24.23 4.97 14.20
CA ALA A 25 -22.84 5.02 14.68
C ALA A 25 -21.83 4.61 13.60
N VAL A 26 -22.12 3.57 12.83
CA VAL A 26 -21.31 3.15 11.68
C VAL A 26 -21.26 4.23 10.60
N ARG A 27 -22.42 4.83 10.27
CA ARG A 27 -22.52 5.90 9.29
C ARG A 27 -21.68 7.11 9.70
N LEU A 28 -21.76 7.53 10.96
CA LEU A 28 -20.99 8.66 11.50
C LEU A 28 -19.49 8.42 11.45
N ILE A 29 -19.03 7.21 11.84
CA ILE A 29 -17.61 6.87 11.79
C ILE A 29 -17.11 6.88 10.33
N LYS A 30 -17.84 6.26 9.40
CA LYS A 30 -17.48 6.29 7.97
C LYS A 30 -17.42 7.69 7.42
N SER A 31 -18.36 8.56 7.80
CA SER A 31 -18.39 9.96 7.38
C SER A 31 -17.20 10.73 7.94
N ALA A 32 -16.85 10.52 9.22
CA ALA A 32 -15.71 11.16 9.86
C ALA A 32 -14.38 10.74 9.22
N ILE A 33 -14.20 9.43 8.93
CA ILE A 33 -13.03 8.91 8.25
C ILE A 33 -12.92 9.52 6.85
N LYS A 34 -14.02 9.54 6.09
CA LYS A 34 -14.05 10.15 4.76
C LYS A 34 -13.69 11.65 4.81
N ALA A 35 -14.22 12.38 5.78
CA ALA A 35 -13.93 13.80 5.95
C ALA A 35 -12.46 14.05 6.32
N SER A 36 -11.86 13.22 7.18
CA SER A 36 -10.44 13.33 7.56
C SER A 36 -9.48 12.90 6.44
N ALA A 37 -9.92 12.00 5.56
CA ALA A 37 -9.13 11.53 4.42
C ALA A 37 -9.20 12.48 3.21
N THR A 38 -10.10 13.47 3.23
CA THR A 38 -10.22 14.46 2.15
C THR A 38 -9.22 15.59 2.37
N ASP A 39 -8.29 15.78 1.43
CA ASP A 39 -7.38 16.94 1.43
C ASP A 39 -8.19 18.24 1.25
N ALA A 40 -8.09 19.13 2.23
CA ALA A 40 -8.81 20.40 2.24
C ALA A 40 -8.43 21.33 1.06
N ARG A 41 -7.25 21.12 0.45
CA ARG A 41 -6.75 21.96 -0.64
C ARG A 41 -7.16 21.45 -2.01
N THR A 42 -7.13 20.15 -2.23
CA THR A 42 -7.39 19.52 -3.54
C THR A 42 -8.79 18.95 -3.66
N GLY A 43 -9.50 18.74 -2.53
CA GLY A 43 -10.79 18.06 -2.49
C GLY A 43 -10.73 16.58 -2.85
N LEU A 44 -9.52 16.05 -3.10
CA LEU A 44 -9.31 14.65 -3.42
C LEU A 44 -9.25 13.80 -2.14
N ILE A 45 -9.80 12.61 -2.24
CA ILE A 45 -9.76 11.64 -1.15
C ILE A 45 -8.41 10.92 -1.21
N ASP A 46 -7.64 10.99 -0.14
CA ASP A 46 -6.44 10.17 0.03
C ASP A 46 -6.85 8.73 0.36
N MET A 47 -6.83 7.89 -0.66
CA MET A 47 -7.18 6.47 -0.52
C MET A 47 -6.20 5.74 0.40
N GLY A 48 -4.98 6.22 0.56
CA GLY A 48 -4.00 5.66 1.49
C GLY A 48 -4.46 5.76 2.96
N LEU A 49 -5.04 6.88 3.35
CA LEU A 49 -5.60 7.08 4.70
C LEU A 49 -6.87 6.26 4.95
N LEU A 50 -7.65 5.98 3.90
CA LEU A 50 -8.82 5.10 4.01
C LEU A 50 -8.43 3.62 4.08
N SER A 51 -7.25 3.29 3.57
CA SER A 51 -6.71 1.92 3.48
C SER A 51 -5.84 1.51 4.67
N GLU A 52 -5.82 2.25 5.78
CA GLU A 52 -5.10 1.82 7.00
C GLU A 52 -5.57 0.46 7.57
N GLY A 53 -6.62 -0.10 6.97
CA GLY A 53 -7.05 -1.47 7.12
C GLY A 53 -6.91 -2.31 5.86
N GLY A 54 -5.89 -2.05 5.02
CA GLY A 54 -5.62 -2.86 3.83
C GLY A 54 -5.74 -4.34 4.19
N GLY A 55 -6.76 -5.02 3.62
CA GLY A 55 -7.15 -6.36 4.02
C GLY A 55 -5.96 -7.31 3.96
N ALA A 56 -6.02 -8.42 4.67
CA ALA A 56 -4.97 -9.43 4.65
C ALA A 56 -4.57 -9.86 3.22
N SER A 57 -5.51 -9.76 2.27
CA SER A 57 -5.30 -9.98 0.84
C SER A 57 -4.38 -8.93 0.20
N GLU A 58 -4.54 -7.66 0.54
CA GLU A 58 -3.73 -6.56 -0.01
C GLU A 58 -2.29 -6.60 0.52
N ARG A 59 -2.12 -6.93 1.81
CA ARG A 59 -0.79 -7.17 2.39
C ARG A 59 -0.09 -8.34 1.72
N ARG A 60 -0.80 -9.44 1.49
CA ARG A 60 -0.25 -10.60 0.75
C ARG A 60 0.15 -10.21 -0.67
N ARG A 61 -0.68 -9.46 -1.39
CA ARG A 61 -0.38 -8.98 -2.74
C ARG A 61 0.87 -8.09 -2.76
N LYS A 62 1.02 -7.17 -1.81
CA LYS A 62 2.23 -6.34 -1.67
C LYS A 62 3.48 -7.19 -1.38
N GLU A 63 3.37 -8.16 -0.49
CA GLU A 63 4.47 -9.07 -0.18
C GLU A 63 4.85 -9.98 -1.36
N GLU A 64 3.87 -10.49 -2.08
CA GLU A 64 4.08 -11.26 -3.31
C GLU A 64 4.77 -10.43 -4.39
N LEU A 65 4.35 -9.16 -4.57
CA LEU A 65 4.96 -8.25 -5.52
C LEU A 65 6.41 -7.92 -5.12
N LYS A 66 6.70 -7.64 -3.86
CA LYS A 66 8.06 -7.46 -3.35
C LYS A 66 8.94 -8.69 -3.63
N ARG A 67 8.39 -9.89 -3.39
CA ARG A 67 9.10 -11.14 -3.67
C ARG A 67 9.38 -11.31 -5.15
N SER A 68 8.41 -11.02 -6.03
CA SER A 68 8.59 -11.07 -7.48
C SER A 68 9.65 -10.10 -7.98
N ILE A 69 9.71 -8.88 -7.42
CA ILE A 69 10.76 -7.90 -7.71
C ILE A 69 12.14 -8.44 -7.35
N LEU A 70 12.28 -9.03 -6.16
CA LEU A 70 13.54 -9.60 -5.71
C LEU A 70 13.96 -10.79 -6.58
N MET A 71 13.02 -11.66 -6.95
CA MET A 71 13.29 -12.78 -7.85
C MET A 71 13.72 -12.30 -9.25
N GLY A 72 13.07 -11.25 -9.77
CA GLY A 72 13.46 -10.62 -11.04
C GLY A 72 14.87 -10.03 -11.00
N LEU A 73 15.26 -9.43 -9.87
CA LEU A 73 16.63 -8.95 -9.67
C LEU A 73 17.64 -10.11 -9.56
N ASP A 74 17.29 -11.17 -8.81
CA ASP A 74 18.18 -12.35 -8.64
C ASP A 74 18.33 -13.18 -9.90
N GLY A 75 17.33 -13.16 -10.78
CA GLY A 75 17.36 -13.82 -12.08
C GLY A 75 18.19 -13.08 -13.13
N ASN A 76 18.56 -11.82 -12.87
CA ASN A 76 19.35 -11.04 -13.81
C ASN A 76 20.86 -11.20 -13.52
N GLU A 77 21.60 -11.72 -14.51
CA GLU A 77 23.04 -11.98 -14.38
C GLU A 77 23.85 -10.72 -14.09
N ASP A 78 23.46 -9.58 -14.65
CA ASP A 78 24.14 -8.30 -14.42
C ASP A 78 24.03 -7.89 -12.93
N VAL A 79 22.87 -8.09 -12.30
CA VAL A 79 22.66 -7.78 -10.89
C VAL A 79 23.43 -8.72 -9.98
N ARG A 80 23.51 -10.00 -10.32
CA ARG A 80 24.32 -11.00 -9.57
C ARG A 80 25.79 -10.64 -9.53
N ASN A 81 26.29 -10.01 -10.60
CA ASN A 81 27.66 -9.52 -10.70
C ASN A 81 27.87 -8.11 -10.12
N GLY A 82 26.90 -7.60 -9.34
CA GLY A 82 26.97 -6.29 -8.70
C GLY A 82 26.54 -5.12 -9.60
N GLY A 83 25.98 -5.40 -10.76
CA GLY A 83 25.47 -4.41 -11.70
C GLY A 83 24.12 -3.82 -11.30
N MET A 84 23.54 -3.05 -12.20
CA MET A 84 22.28 -2.34 -12.02
C MET A 84 21.33 -2.67 -13.18
N VAL A 85 20.02 -2.76 -12.87
CA VAL A 85 18.97 -2.93 -13.87
C VAL A 85 18.17 -1.66 -14.00
N ARG A 86 17.76 -1.33 -15.23
CA ARG A 86 16.86 -0.19 -15.45
C ARG A 86 15.50 -0.47 -14.82
N TYR A 87 14.95 0.54 -14.16
CA TYR A 87 13.63 0.45 -13.52
C TYR A 87 12.53 -0.04 -14.47
N ALA A 88 12.54 0.46 -15.73
CA ALA A 88 11.58 0.06 -16.74
C ALA A 88 11.72 -1.42 -17.19
N GLU A 89 12.94 -1.93 -17.23
CA GLU A 89 13.21 -3.35 -17.56
C GLU A 89 12.75 -4.26 -16.44
N LEU A 90 13.02 -3.88 -15.20
CA LEU A 90 12.57 -4.61 -14.02
C LEU A 90 11.03 -4.63 -13.94
N TYR A 91 10.37 -3.49 -14.19
CA TYR A 91 8.92 -3.43 -14.23
C TYR A 91 8.32 -4.36 -15.28
N ARG A 92 8.90 -4.37 -16.50
CA ARG A 92 8.43 -5.23 -17.59
C ARG A 92 8.61 -6.71 -17.23
N ALA A 93 9.77 -7.10 -16.73
CA ALA A 93 10.05 -8.48 -16.32
C ALA A 93 9.08 -8.96 -15.21
N VAL A 94 8.79 -8.12 -14.25
CA VAL A 94 7.84 -8.44 -13.16
C VAL A 94 6.41 -8.51 -13.70
N ALA A 95 6.01 -7.59 -14.60
CA ALA A 95 4.67 -7.58 -15.20
C ALA A 95 4.44 -8.80 -16.11
N GLU A 96 5.45 -9.24 -16.86
CA GLU A 96 5.38 -10.45 -17.71
C GLU A 96 5.31 -11.75 -16.89
N GLY A 97 5.94 -11.77 -15.70
CA GLY A 97 5.94 -12.94 -14.81
C GLY A 97 4.75 -12.97 -13.84
N ALA A 98 3.99 -11.89 -13.73
CA ALA A 98 2.87 -11.80 -12.80
C ALA A 98 1.60 -12.46 -13.36
N THR A 99 0.88 -13.19 -12.50
CA THR A 99 -0.41 -13.81 -12.85
C THR A 99 -1.56 -12.78 -12.95
N ALA A 100 -1.39 -11.59 -12.36
CA ALA A 100 -2.34 -10.49 -12.38
C ALA A 100 -1.68 -9.22 -12.91
N GLU A 101 -2.49 -8.33 -13.47
CA GLU A 101 -2.01 -7.03 -13.93
C GLU A 101 -1.39 -6.23 -12.77
N VAL A 102 -0.15 -5.79 -12.95
CA VAL A 102 0.60 -5.00 -11.97
C VAL A 102 0.52 -3.54 -12.36
N GLU A 103 -0.15 -2.74 -11.54
CA GLU A 103 -0.21 -1.30 -11.76
C GLU A 103 1.13 -0.63 -11.43
N GLY A 104 1.50 0.39 -12.22
CA GLY A 104 2.75 1.12 -12.02
C GLY A 104 2.87 1.77 -10.64
N VAL A 105 1.75 2.16 -10.04
CA VAL A 105 1.68 2.73 -8.69
C VAL A 105 2.01 1.67 -7.63
N GLU A 106 1.42 0.48 -7.74
CA GLU A 106 1.70 -0.64 -6.83
C GLU A 106 3.16 -1.07 -6.89
N PHE A 107 3.71 -1.13 -8.10
CA PHE A 107 5.12 -1.44 -8.31
C PHE A 107 6.04 -0.40 -7.67
N GLN A 108 5.72 0.90 -7.82
CA GLN A 108 6.48 1.99 -7.21
C GLN A 108 6.43 1.93 -5.68
N GLU A 109 5.28 1.63 -5.09
CA GLU A 109 5.15 1.45 -3.64
C GLU A 109 5.95 0.26 -3.13
N ALA A 110 5.91 -0.87 -3.85
CA ALA A 110 6.69 -2.06 -3.50
C ALA A 110 8.20 -1.79 -3.55
N VAL A 111 8.67 -1.08 -4.57
CA VAL A 111 10.07 -0.66 -4.70
C VAL A 111 10.49 0.26 -3.55
N ARG A 112 9.67 1.27 -3.21
CA ARG A 112 9.93 2.13 -2.03
C ARG A 112 9.98 1.34 -0.72
N GLY A 113 9.08 0.36 -0.57
CA GLY A 113 9.10 -0.52 0.59
C GLY A 113 10.40 -1.33 0.70
N LEU A 114 10.88 -1.90 -0.40
CA LEU A 114 12.14 -2.64 -0.45
C LEU A 114 13.37 -1.75 -0.23
N GLU A 115 13.33 -0.50 -0.69
CA GLU A 115 14.37 0.50 -0.43
C GLU A 115 14.41 0.91 1.05
N ALA A 116 13.26 1.13 1.67
CA ALA A 116 13.14 1.40 3.11
C ALA A 116 13.62 0.21 3.97
N GLU A 117 13.44 -1.02 3.50
CA GLU A 117 13.96 -2.24 4.11
C GLU A 117 15.48 -2.43 3.87
N GLY A 118 16.11 -1.54 3.07
CA GLY A 118 17.53 -1.62 2.75
C GLY A 118 17.92 -2.79 1.84
N ARG A 119 16.97 -3.41 1.16
CA ARG A 119 17.21 -4.59 0.29
C ARG A 119 17.61 -4.21 -1.13
N ILE A 120 17.22 -3.02 -1.56
CA ILE A 120 17.56 -2.45 -2.86
C ILE A 120 17.94 -0.98 -2.71
N THR A 121 18.63 -0.44 -3.68
CA THR A 121 18.93 0.99 -3.80
C THR A 121 18.48 1.45 -5.17
N VAL A 122 17.72 2.56 -5.19
CA VAL A 122 17.26 3.19 -6.43
C VAL A 122 18.08 4.46 -6.65
N THR A 123 18.69 4.59 -7.82
CA THR A 123 19.48 5.77 -8.19
C THR A 123 19.00 6.33 -9.54
N GLY A 124 19.14 7.63 -9.73
CA GLY A 124 18.70 8.33 -10.93
C GLY A 124 17.26 8.86 -10.85
N GLU A 125 16.88 9.65 -11.84
CA GLU A 125 15.56 10.26 -11.95
C GLU A 125 14.86 9.93 -13.28
N GLY A 126 13.53 9.91 -13.25
CA GLY A 126 12.70 9.70 -14.45
C GLY A 126 13.02 8.38 -15.17
N ALA A 127 13.27 8.48 -16.48
CA ALA A 127 13.56 7.31 -17.34
C ALA A 127 14.96 6.68 -17.11
N ARG A 128 15.84 7.40 -16.39
CA ARG A 128 17.20 6.94 -16.08
C ARG A 128 17.31 6.25 -14.73
N ARG A 129 16.19 5.94 -14.09
CA ARG A 129 16.19 5.20 -12.83
C ARG A 129 16.77 3.81 -13.02
N VAL A 130 17.70 3.48 -12.13
CA VAL A 130 18.30 2.14 -12.05
C VAL A 130 18.14 1.59 -10.64
N VAL A 131 17.97 0.30 -10.57
CA VAL A 131 17.80 -0.44 -9.32
C VAL A 131 19.00 -1.36 -9.13
N ARG A 132 19.58 -1.30 -7.95
CA ARG A 132 20.68 -2.16 -7.52
C ARG A 132 20.24 -2.98 -6.33
N ARG A 133 20.60 -4.24 -6.30
CA ARG A 133 20.39 -5.06 -5.10
C ARG A 133 21.47 -4.77 -4.06
N VAL A 134 21.05 -4.59 -2.81
CA VAL A 134 21.97 -4.57 -1.68
C VAL A 134 22.17 -6.01 -1.22
N ALA A 135 23.39 -6.51 -1.28
CA ALA A 135 23.72 -7.81 -0.77
C ALA A 135 23.44 -7.86 0.74
N ALA A 136 22.68 -8.85 1.19
CA ALA A 136 22.49 -9.10 2.61
C ALA A 136 23.80 -9.65 3.18
N GLY A 137 24.69 -8.75 3.65
CA GLY A 137 25.98 -9.15 4.19
C GLY A 137 26.99 -8.03 4.13
N GLY A 138 26.84 -7.10 5.04
CA GLY A 138 27.80 -6.01 5.22
C GLY A 138 27.62 -5.34 6.58
N LEU A 139 27.90 -6.06 7.62
CA LEU A 139 28.42 -5.61 8.90
C LEU A 139 29.55 -6.53 9.26
#